data_c394d11c88d65bed9c100fb6807353cb
#
_entry.id   c394d11c88d65bed9c100fb6807353cb
#
_cell.length_a   1.000
_cell.length_b   1.000
_cell.length_c   1.000
_cell.angle_alpha   90.00
_cell.angle_beta   90.00
_cell.angle_gamma   90.00
#
_symmetry.space_group_name_H-M   'P 1'
#
loop_
_entity.id
_entity.type
_entity.pdbx_description
1 polymer ?
#
loop_
_entity_poly.entity_id
_entity_poly.type
_entity_poly.pdbx_seq_one_letter_code
_entity_poly.pdbx_strand_id
1 'polypeptide(L)'
;MKATIWHNPKCSKSSQTLALLDAAPGVEVEVVEYLKHPPSAQKLAQLYHDAGMPARDGLRLSGTDAQERGLTGADDATVTAAMAAEPGLIERPLVETAKGVRLCRPPELVQEIL
;
A
#
# COMPACT_ATOMS: atom_id res chain seq x y z
N MET A 1 -4.69 -18.47 -6.26
CA MET A 1 -4.67 -17.43 -5.20
C MET A 1 -4.78 -16.06 -5.85
N LYS A 2 -5.59 -15.18 -5.28
CA LYS A 2 -5.71 -13.80 -5.76
C LYS A 2 -4.79 -12.88 -4.97
N ALA A 3 -4.08 -11.99 -5.67
CA ALA A 3 -3.30 -10.92 -5.07
C ALA A 3 -3.74 -9.58 -5.65
N THR A 4 -4.04 -8.62 -4.78
CA THR A 4 -4.36 -7.25 -5.18
C THR A 4 -3.17 -6.36 -4.86
N ILE A 5 -2.69 -5.61 -5.84
CA ILE A 5 -1.61 -4.64 -5.66
C ILE A 5 -2.13 -3.23 -5.90
N TRP A 6 -1.91 -2.34 -4.91
CA TRP A 6 -2.12 -0.90 -5.08
C TRP A 6 -0.85 -0.32 -5.64
N HIS A 7 -0.88 -0.07 -6.93
CA HIS A 7 0.29 0.08 -7.81
C HIS A 7 0.46 1.52 -8.27
N ASN A 8 1.72 1.94 -8.37
CA ASN A 8 2.13 3.17 -9.05
C ASN A 8 3.09 2.80 -10.19
N PRO A 9 2.66 2.94 -11.46
CA PRO A 9 3.51 2.52 -12.60
C PRO A 9 4.80 3.34 -12.74
N LYS A 10 4.89 4.50 -12.09
CA LYS A 10 6.10 5.34 -12.10
C LYS A 10 7.06 5.01 -10.95
N CYS A 11 6.70 4.09 -10.08
CA CYS A 11 7.52 3.70 -8.92
C CYS A 11 8.24 2.39 -9.21
N SER A 12 9.58 2.40 -9.15
CA SER A 12 10.39 1.19 -9.42
C SER A 12 10.09 0.05 -8.45
N LYS A 13 9.90 0.35 -7.16
CA LYS A 13 9.56 -0.66 -6.16
C LYS A 13 8.22 -1.32 -6.44
N SER A 14 7.24 -0.52 -6.87
CA SER A 14 5.93 -1.01 -7.24
C SER A 14 6.00 -1.92 -8.48
N SER A 15 6.76 -1.50 -9.49
CA SER A 15 6.94 -2.30 -10.71
C SER A 15 7.70 -3.60 -10.44
N GLN A 16 8.71 -3.58 -9.58
CA GLN A 16 9.44 -4.78 -9.18
C GLN A 16 8.52 -5.76 -8.44
N THR A 17 7.67 -5.26 -7.55
CA THR A 17 6.70 -6.08 -6.82
C THR A 17 5.70 -6.71 -7.79
N LEU A 18 5.18 -5.94 -8.73
CA LEU A 18 4.26 -6.46 -9.75
C LEU A 18 4.91 -7.56 -10.58
N ALA A 19 6.17 -7.41 -10.95
CA ALA A 19 6.91 -8.44 -11.68
C ALA A 19 7.02 -9.74 -10.88
N LEU A 20 7.27 -9.64 -9.57
CA LEU A 20 7.32 -10.81 -8.69
C LEU A 20 5.97 -11.52 -8.61
N LEU A 21 4.88 -10.76 -8.54
CA LEU A 21 3.52 -11.32 -8.53
C LEU A 21 3.20 -12.01 -9.86
N ASP A 22 3.54 -11.38 -10.98
CA ASP A 22 3.27 -11.93 -12.31
C ASP A 22 4.06 -13.22 -12.56
N ALA A 23 5.23 -13.34 -11.95
CA ALA A 23 6.06 -14.54 -12.07
C ALA A 23 5.65 -15.66 -11.10
N ALA A 24 4.81 -15.39 -10.12
CA ALA A 24 4.43 -16.36 -9.09
C ALA A 24 3.40 -17.36 -9.65
N PRO A 25 3.66 -18.69 -9.56
CA PRO A 25 2.73 -19.69 -10.09
C PRO A 25 1.38 -19.67 -9.35
N GLY A 26 0.28 -19.74 -10.10
CA GLY A 26 -1.06 -19.85 -9.54
C GLY A 26 -1.58 -18.58 -8.89
N VAL A 27 -0.94 -17.44 -9.11
CA VAL A 27 -1.38 -16.15 -8.57
C VAL A 27 -2.13 -15.37 -9.65
N GLU A 28 -3.38 -15.01 -9.35
CA GLU A 28 -4.19 -14.11 -10.16
C GLU A 28 -4.00 -12.69 -9.63
N VAL A 29 -3.46 -11.79 -10.44
CA VAL A 29 -3.09 -10.44 -10.01
C VAL A 29 -4.16 -9.44 -10.40
N GLU A 30 -4.66 -8.69 -9.43
CA GLU A 30 -5.50 -7.53 -9.64
C GLU A 30 -4.67 -6.26 -9.39
N VAL A 31 -4.55 -5.41 -10.41
CA VAL A 31 -3.80 -4.16 -10.30
C VAL A 31 -4.77 -3.01 -10.09
N VAL A 32 -4.60 -2.28 -8.99
CA VAL A 32 -5.33 -1.05 -8.71
C VAL A 32 -4.36 0.11 -8.77
N GLU A 33 -4.53 1.01 -9.73
CA GLU A 33 -3.76 2.25 -9.78
C GLU A 33 -4.36 3.22 -8.78
N TYR A 34 -3.82 3.24 -7.56
CA TYR A 34 -4.42 3.93 -6.42
C TYR A 34 -4.50 5.45 -6.58
N LEU A 35 -3.66 6.04 -7.44
CA LEU A 35 -3.75 7.49 -7.71
C LEU A 35 -4.99 7.85 -8.53
N LYS A 36 -5.47 6.91 -9.36
CA LYS A 36 -6.68 7.09 -10.17
C LYS A 36 -7.93 6.55 -9.48
N HIS A 37 -7.75 5.50 -8.68
CA HIS A 37 -8.81 4.80 -7.97
C HIS A 37 -8.43 4.68 -6.50
N PRO A 38 -8.52 5.78 -5.73
CA PRO A 38 -8.07 5.78 -4.33
C PRO A 38 -8.86 4.79 -3.48
N PRO A 39 -8.19 4.01 -2.62
CA PRO A 39 -8.91 3.20 -1.64
C PRO A 39 -9.62 4.10 -0.64
N SER A 40 -10.73 3.60 -0.09
CA SER A 40 -11.44 4.30 0.97
C SER A 40 -10.61 4.31 2.26
N ALA A 41 -10.92 5.24 3.17
CA ALA A 41 -10.30 5.26 4.49
C ALA A 41 -10.54 3.93 5.22
N GLN A 42 -11.74 3.36 5.08
CA GLN A 42 -12.10 2.09 5.68
C GLN A 42 -11.25 0.93 5.14
N LYS A 43 -11.04 0.90 3.82
CA LYS A 43 -10.18 -0.12 3.20
C LYS A 43 -8.72 0.04 3.65
N LEU A 44 -8.22 1.26 3.72
CA LEU A 44 -6.86 1.52 4.21
C LEU A 44 -6.70 1.07 5.65
N ALA A 45 -7.67 1.35 6.52
CA ALA A 45 -7.63 0.90 7.90
C ALA A 45 -7.54 -0.62 8.01
N GLN A 46 -8.30 -1.34 7.20
CA GLN A 46 -8.26 -2.81 7.17
C GLN A 46 -6.88 -3.29 6.67
N LEU A 47 -6.35 -2.67 5.61
CA LEU A 47 -5.05 -3.06 5.07
C LEU A 47 -3.92 -2.91 6.11
N TYR A 48 -3.86 -1.77 6.79
CA TYR A 48 -2.80 -1.56 7.78
C TYR A 48 -2.98 -2.45 9.01
N HIS A 49 -4.23 -2.67 9.44
CA HIS A 49 -4.50 -3.62 10.52
C HIS A 49 -3.98 -5.02 10.16
N ASP A 50 -4.29 -5.51 8.97
CA ASP A 50 -3.87 -6.84 8.52
C ASP A 50 -2.36 -6.92 8.25
N ALA A 51 -1.73 -5.79 7.95
CA ALA A 51 -0.27 -5.71 7.82
C ALA A 51 0.44 -5.65 9.17
N GLY A 52 -0.30 -5.48 10.27
CA GLY A 52 0.27 -5.37 11.61
C GLY A 52 1.04 -4.08 11.84
N MET A 53 0.66 -2.99 11.17
CA MET A 53 1.36 -1.71 11.27
C MET A 53 0.39 -0.55 11.50
N PRO A 54 0.81 0.52 12.20
CA PRO A 54 0.00 1.72 12.27
C PRO A 54 -0.03 2.42 10.90
N ALA A 55 -1.15 3.08 10.60
CA ALA A 55 -1.34 3.74 9.31
C ALA A 55 -0.26 4.80 9.04
N ARG A 56 0.20 5.51 10.09
CA ARG A 56 1.25 6.52 9.94
C ARG A 56 2.56 5.98 9.37
N ASP A 57 2.85 4.70 9.59
CA ASP A 57 4.05 4.05 9.03
C ASP A 57 3.88 3.75 7.54
N GLY A 58 2.67 3.86 7.02
CA GLY A 58 2.38 3.74 5.60
C GLY A 58 2.37 5.08 4.84
N LEU A 59 2.71 6.18 5.49
CA LEU A 59 2.79 7.49 4.85
C LEU A 59 4.01 7.60 3.94
N ARG A 60 3.81 8.13 2.74
CA ARG A 60 4.90 8.58 1.90
C ARG A 60 5.34 9.95 2.39
N LEU A 61 6.61 10.06 2.79
CA LEU A 61 7.17 11.33 3.27
C LEU A 61 7.86 12.11 2.16
N SER A 62 8.54 11.40 1.25
CA SER A 62 9.26 12.01 0.14
C SER A 62 8.31 12.71 -0.83
N GLY A 63 8.51 14.01 -1.04
CA GLY A 63 7.71 14.80 -1.97
C GLY A 63 6.29 15.10 -1.50
N THR A 64 6.01 14.96 -0.20
CA THR A 64 4.70 15.27 0.38
C THR A 64 4.86 16.23 1.57
N ASP A 65 3.74 16.79 2.03
CA ASP A 65 3.67 17.64 3.21
C ASP A 65 3.21 16.89 4.46
N ALA A 66 3.33 15.56 4.48
CA ALA A 66 2.84 14.74 5.58
C ALA A 66 3.46 15.14 6.92
N GLN A 67 4.77 15.43 6.94
CA GLN A 67 5.46 15.80 8.17
C GLN A 67 4.99 17.19 8.67
N GLU A 68 4.89 18.16 7.78
CA GLU A 68 4.44 19.50 8.12
C GLU A 68 3.00 19.52 8.64
N ARG A 69 2.18 18.58 8.17
CA ARG A 69 0.80 18.43 8.61
C ARG A 69 0.66 17.65 9.92
N GLY A 70 1.77 17.17 10.48
CA GLY A 70 1.75 16.38 11.71
C GLY A 70 1.17 14.97 11.56
N LEU A 71 1.03 14.46 10.34
CA LEU A 71 0.43 13.15 10.09
C LEU A 71 1.29 12.00 10.62
N THR A 72 2.60 12.20 10.72
CA THR A 72 3.52 11.16 11.22
C THR A 72 3.29 10.82 12.69
N GLY A 73 2.61 11.68 13.44
CA GLY A 73 2.23 11.45 14.83
C GLY A 73 0.72 11.31 15.03
N ALA A 74 -0.06 11.29 13.96
CA ALA A 74 -1.52 11.24 14.03
C ALA A 74 -2.02 9.80 14.21
N ASP A 75 -3.27 9.67 14.68
CA ASP A 75 -3.93 8.38 14.83
C ASP A 75 -4.33 7.79 13.46
N ASP A 76 -4.68 6.50 13.47
CA ASP A 76 -5.02 5.77 12.25
C ASP A 76 -6.21 6.40 11.51
N ALA A 77 -7.23 6.83 12.22
CA ALA A 77 -8.41 7.43 11.61
C ALA A 77 -8.07 8.72 10.85
N THR A 78 -7.24 9.56 11.45
CA THR A 78 -6.78 10.82 10.84
C THR A 78 -5.93 10.53 9.60
N VAL A 79 -4.99 9.60 9.70
CA VAL A 79 -4.07 9.27 8.62
C VAL A 79 -4.81 8.64 7.44
N THR A 80 -5.68 7.65 7.69
CA THR A 80 -6.40 6.98 6.61
C THR A 80 -7.38 7.92 5.91
N ALA A 81 -8.00 8.84 6.64
CA ALA A 81 -8.86 9.86 6.03
C ALA A 81 -8.05 10.79 5.11
N ALA A 82 -6.88 11.22 5.53
CA ALA A 82 -5.99 12.04 4.71
C ALA A 82 -5.54 11.30 3.45
N MET A 83 -5.15 10.03 3.57
CA MET A 83 -4.73 9.20 2.45
C MET A 83 -5.85 8.98 1.43
N ALA A 84 -7.09 8.76 1.90
CA ALA A 84 -8.23 8.56 1.02
C ALA A 84 -8.54 9.83 0.22
N ALA A 85 -8.39 11.01 0.83
CA ALA A 85 -8.58 12.30 0.18
C ALA A 85 -7.42 12.66 -0.74
N GLU A 86 -6.19 12.25 -0.38
CA GLU A 86 -4.96 12.58 -1.10
C GLU A 86 -4.11 11.33 -1.25
N PRO A 87 -4.38 10.48 -2.26
CA PRO A 87 -3.70 9.17 -2.39
C PRO A 87 -2.19 9.28 -2.61
N GLY A 88 -1.68 10.44 -3.00
CA GLY A 88 -0.22 10.69 -3.04
C GLY A 88 0.47 10.54 -1.70
N LEU A 89 -0.28 10.57 -0.58
CA LEU A 89 0.25 10.34 0.77
C LEU A 89 0.51 8.86 1.08
N ILE A 90 0.06 7.95 0.23
CA ILE A 90 0.18 6.50 0.46
C ILE A 90 1.55 6.01 -0.03
N GLU A 91 2.33 5.39 0.87
CA GLU A 91 3.55 4.68 0.47
C GLU A 91 3.15 3.40 -0.26
N ARG A 92 3.95 2.98 -1.24
CA ARG A 92 3.59 1.92 -2.19
C ARG A 92 4.76 0.97 -2.46
N PRO A 93 4.43 -0.24 -2.91
CA PRO A 93 3.10 -0.78 -3.13
C PRO A 93 2.55 -1.49 -1.90
N LEU A 94 1.25 -1.43 -1.70
CA LEU A 94 0.54 -2.33 -0.79
C LEU A 94 0.08 -3.54 -1.59
N VAL A 95 0.20 -4.73 -1.01
CA VAL A 95 -0.29 -5.98 -1.61
C VAL A 95 -1.10 -6.75 -0.58
N GLU A 96 -2.26 -7.24 -1.02
CA GLU A 96 -3.16 -8.06 -0.20
C GLU A 96 -3.38 -9.41 -0.86
N THR A 97 -3.23 -10.48 -0.08
CA THR A 97 -3.63 -11.84 -0.45
C THR A 97 -4.44 -12.47 0.68
N ALA A 98 -4.93 -13.69 0.48
CA ALA A 98 -5.60 -14.43 1.55
C ALA A 98 -4.70 -14.68 2.77
N LYS A 99 -3.39 -14.61 2.59
CA LYS A 99 -2.40 -14.84 3.66
C LYS A 99 -2.04 -13.57 4.44
N GLY A 100 -2.43 -12.40 3.96
CA GLY A 100 -2.16 -11.15 4.67
C GLY A 100 -1.89 -9.97 3.76
N VAL A 101 -1.34 -8.92 4.35
CA VAL A 101 -1.03 -7.66 3.67
C VAL A 101 0.41 -7.28 3.97
N ARG A 102 1.11 -6.74 2.96
CA ARG A 102 2.45 -6.18 3.14
C ARG A 102 2.59 -4.85 2.39
N LEU A 103 3.27 -3.91 3.02
CA LEU A 103 3.88 -2.78 2.31
C LEU A 103 5.22 -3.30 1.79
N CYS A 104 5.30 -3.50 0.46
CA CYS A 104 6.39 -4.24 -0.16
C CYS A 104 7.61 -3.35 -0.45
N ARG A 105 8.28 -2.93 0.60
CA ARG A 105 9.53 -2.18 0.56
C ARG A 105 10.51 -2.78 1.56
N PRO A 106 11.43 -3.65 1.12
CA PRO A 106 11.72 -3.99 -0.29
C PRO A 106 10.65 -4.88 -0.93
N PRO A 107 10.65 -4.96 -2.28
CA PRO A 107 9.63 -5.73 -3.02
C PRO A 107 9.54 -7.19 -2.62
N GLU A 108 10.64 -7.80 -2.21
CA GLU A 108 10.74 -9.22 -1.83
C GLU A 108 9.83 -9.57 -0.64
N LEU A 109 9.39 -8.60 0.14
CA LEU A 109 8.44 -8.83 1.24
C LEU A 109 7.14 -9.46 0.75
N VAL A 110 6.80 -9.29 -0.54
CA VAL A 110 5.60 -9.91 -1.12
C VAL A 110 5.63 -11.43 -1.00
N GLN A 111 6.81 -12.04 -0.97
CA GLN A 111 6.95 -13.49 -0.84
C GLN A 111 6.38 -14.01 0.48
N GLU A 112 6.31 -13.19 1.51
CA GLU A 112 5.79 -13.60 2.82
C GLU A 112 4.28 -13.87 2.80
N ILE A 113 3.57 -13.38 1.80
CA ILE A 113 2.12 -13.53 1.68
C ILE A 113 1.68 -14.30 0.43
N LEU A 114 2.61 -14.94 -0.23
CA LEU A 114 2.32 -15.78 -1.40
C LEU A 114 2.19 -17.27 -1.07
#